data_24b096003217bc82e262fd4e7794d1b7
#
_entry.id   24b096003217bc82e262fd4e7794d1b7
#
_cell.length_a   1.000
_cell.length_b   1.000
_cell.length_c   1.000
_cell.angle_alpha   90.00
_cell.angle_beta   90.00
_cell.angle_gamma   90.00
#
_symmetry.space_group_name_H-M   'P 1'
#
loop_
_entity.id
_entity.type
_entity.pdbx_description
1 polymer ?
#
loop_
_entity_poly.entity_id
_entity_poly.type
_entity_poly.pdbx_seq_one_letter_code
_entity_poly.pdbx_strand_id
1 'polypeptide(L)'
;MCSSDLSVTLRKEEGVEQTILRKDIDEMAASPISMMPEDLEKLVTPQDVADLLGFLREAYTPAASIAKQPRIALFEDNVDFVEALKEGNGSVRLHTEGPYSGQACLAVTPPQRFSPRIPDWEYRITENPGPGEFRYLRFAWKSRGAGIMLELAAEGKWPGANEAVRRYYSGQNTTGWAARQVAAEAPRDWAVVTCDLWKDFGGFTLTGIAPTAMGGEALFDRIELSRSLEDLEQPSGGR
;
A
#
# COMPACT_ATOMS: atom_id res chain seq x y z
N MET A 1 24.93 -11.00 -18.39
CA MET A 1 24.67 -12.41 -18.00
C MET A 1 24.57 -12.44 -16.50
N CYS A 2 23.36 -12.69 -15.98
CA CYS A 2 23.11 -12.66 -14.54
C CYS A 2 23.80 -13.83 -13.84
N SER A 3 24.49 -13.54 -12.76
CA SER A 3 25.30 -14.43 -11.91
C SER A 3 24.51 -15.57 -11.23
N SER A 4 23.18 -15.61 -11.37
CA SER A 4 22.28 -16.57 -10.72
C SER A 4 22.22 -17.96 -11.35
N ASP A 5 22.75 -18.12 -12.59
CA ASP A 5 22.70 -19.42 -13.28
C ASP A 5 23.83 -20.37 -12.94
N LEU A 6 24.79 -19.96 -12.13
CA LEU A 6 26.04 -20.71 -11.89
C LEU A 6 26.06 -21.49 -10.57
N SER A 7 25.12 -21.27 -9.67
CA SER A 7 25.09 -21.92 -8.35
C SER A 7 23.67 -22.22 -7.87
N VAL A 8 23.56 -23.17 -6.96
CA VAL A 8 22.34 -23.51 -6.21
C VAL A 8 22.62 -23.27 -4.73
N THR A 9 21.74 -22.54 -4.05
CA THR A 9 21.83 -22.37 -2.59
C THR A 9 20.83 -23.32 -1.94
N LEU A 10 21.37 -24.24 -1.12
CA LEU A 10 20.58 -25.13 -0.27
C LEU A 10 20.45 -24.50 1.12
N ARG A 11 19.25 -24.45 1.63
CA ARG A 11 18.96 -24.05 3.00
C ARG A 11 18.69 -25.30 3.82
N LYS A 12 19.54 -25.57 4.81
CA LYS A 12 19.42 -26.68 5.75
C LYS A 12 18.54 -26.30 6.93
N GLU A 13 18.21 -27.29 7.78
CA GLU A 13 17.63 -27.06 9.10
C GLU A 13 18.46 -26.02 9.86
N GLU A 14 17.82 -25.25 10.72
CA GLU A 14 18.40 -24.12 11.47
C GLU A 14 18.81 -22.91 10.61
N GLY A 15 18.39 -22.85 9.32
CA GLY A 15 18.64 -21.69 8.46
C GLY A 15 20.06 -21.59 7.90
N VAL A 16 20.87 -22.63 8.05
CA VAL A 16 22.24 -22.71 7.47
C VAL A 16 22.13 -22.81 5.97
N GLU A 17 22.74 -21.85 5.25
CA GLU A 17 22.79 -21.83 3.80
C GLU A 17 24.11 -22.38 3.28
N GLN A 18 24.04 -23.24 2.27
CA GLN A 18 25.20 -23.78 1.55
C GLN A 18 25.04 -23.54 0.06
N THR A 19 25.93 -22.76 -0.53
CA THR A 19 25.96 -22.53 -1.97
C THR A 19 26.87 -23.54 -2.65
N ILE A 20 26.34 -24.23 -3.66
CA ILE A 20 27.04 -25.25 -4.46
C ILE A 20 27.05 -24.77 -5.91
N LEU A 21 28.21 -24.82 -6.57
CA LEU A 21 28.29 -24.48 -7.97
C LEU A 21 27.63 -25.59 -8.83
N ARG A 22 26.86 -25.19 -9.83
CA ARG A 22 26.16 -26.16 -10.71
C ARG A 22 27.09 -27.19 -11.36
N LYS A 23 28.34 -26.80 -11.64
CA LYS A 23 29.34 -27.72 -12.19
C LYS A 23 29.77 -28.83 -11.22
N ASP A 24 29.56 -28.65 -9.92
CA ASP A 24 29.92 -29.59 -8.86
C ASP A 24 28.70 -30.43 -8.40
N ILE A 25 27.59 -30.37 -9.17
CA ILE A 25 26.37 -31.13 -8.93
C ILE A 25 26.25 -32.21 -9.99
N ASP A 26 26.37 -33.46 -9.59
CA ASP A 26 26.22 -34.59 -10.50
C ASP A 26 24.76 -34.90 -10.78
N GLU A 27 23.88 -34.80 -9.76
CA GLU A 27 22.46 -35.08 -9.89
C GLU A 27 21.63 -34.23 -8.93
N MET A 28 20.45 -33.81 -9.34
CA MET A 28 19.42 -33.20 -8.50
C MET A 28 18.13 -34.01 -8.56
N ALA A 29 17.73 -34.60 -7.43
CA ALA A 29 16.50 -35.32 -7.29
C ALA A 29 15.60 -34.68 -6.23
N ALA A 30 14.29 -34.62 -6.50
CA ALA A 30 13.31 -34.22 -5.50
C ALA A 30 13.09 -35.35 -4.49
N SER A 31 13.18 -35.05 -3.20
CA SER A 31 12.82 -36.01 -2.17
C SER A 31 11.29 -36.06 -2.03
N PRO A 32 10.66 -37.25 -1.99
CA PRO A 32 9.24 -37.38 -1.69
C PRO A 32 8.93 -37.13 -0.20
N ILE A 33 9.98 -37.04 0.65
CA ILE A 33 9.83 -36.86 2.09
C ILE A 33 9.81 -35.37 2.41
N SER A 34 8.81 -34.93 3.15
CA SER A 34 8.73 -33.56 3.69
C SER A 34 9.86 -33.31 4.69
N MET A 35 10.42 -32.11 4.69
CA MET A 35 11.36 -31.67 5.73
C MET A 35 10.65 -31.30 7.05
N MET A 36 9.32 -31.42 7.11
CA MET A 36 8.57 -31.25 8.37
C MET A 36 8.89 -32.41 9.34
N PRO A 37 9.07 -32.12 10.63
CA PRO A 37 9.21 -33.15 11.65
C PRO A 37 8.03 -34.13 11.60
N GLU A 38 8.29 -35.43 11.68
CA GLU A 38 7.25 -36.48 11.66
C GLU A 38 6.27 -36.39 12.83
N ASP A 39 6.69 -35.78 13.94
CA ASP A 39 5.91 -35.66 15.19
C ASP A 39 5.37 -34.23 15.41
N LEU A 40 5.17 -33.45 14.35
CA LEU A 40 4.71 -32.05 14.44
C LEU A 40 3.37 -31.97 15.22
N GLU A 41 2.48 -32.96 15.04
CA GLU A 41 1.20 -33.02 15.74
C GLU A 41 1.34 -33.17 17.27
N LYS A 42 2.50 -33.60 17.78
CA LYS A 42 2.79 -33.67 19.21
C LYS A 42 3.33 -32.35 19.78
N LEU A 43 3.80 -31.49 18.93
CA LEU A 43 4.42 -30.22 19.29
C LEU A 43 3.46 -29.01 19.20
N VAL A 44 2.36 -29.15 18.47
CA VAL A 44 1.36 -28.10 18.28
C VAL A 44 0.03 -28.48 18.92
N THR A 45 -0.58 -27.53 19.61
CA THR A 45 -1.92 -27.71 20.16
C THR A 45 -2.98 -27.42 19.09
N PRO A 46 -4.23 -27.90 19.26
CA PRO A 46 -5.34 -27.47 18.38
C PRO A 46 -5.52 -25.96 18.32
N GLN A 47 -5.17 -25.23 19.39
CA GLN A 47 -5.22 -23.77 19.42
C GLN A 47 -4.12 -23.16 18.54
N ASP A 48 -2.88 -23.67 18.59
CA ASP A 48 -1.79 -23.20 17.75
C ASP A 48 -2.12 -23.38 16.26
N VAL A 49 -2.78 -24.48 15.91
CA VAL A 49 -3.27 -24.73 14.54
C VAL A 49 -4.38 -23.73 14.17
N ALA A 50 -5.31 -23.46 15.08
CA ALA A 50 -6.38 -22.50 14.84
C ALA A 50 -5.81 -21.08 14.64
N ASP A 51 -4.82 -20.69 15.45
CA ASP A 51 -4.15 -19.39 15.37
C ASP A 51 -3.33 -19.26 14.07
N LEU A 52 -2.62 -20.32 13.69
CA LEU A 52 -1.91 -20.37 12.39
C LEU A 52 -2.90 -20.28 11.21
N LEU A 53 -4.01 -21.00 11.25
CA LEU A 53 -5.04 -20.91 10.21
C LEU A 53 -5.70 -19.53 10.19
N GLY A 54 -5.89 -18.89 11.34
CA GLY A 54 -6.32 -17.50 11.48
C GLY A 54 -5.34 -16.57 10.78
N PHE A 55 -4.08 -16.65 11.15
CA PHE A 55 -3.00 -15.86 10.54
C PHE A 55 -2.90 -16.08 9.01
N LEU A 56 -2.92 -17.33 8.55
CA LEU A 56 -2.88 -17.63 7.11
C LEU A 56 -4.11 -17.10 6.36
N ARG A 57 -5.29 -17.10 6.98
CA ARG A 57 -6.49 -16.49 6.39
C ARG A 57 -6.38 -14.99 6.29
N GLU A 58 -5.78 -14.33 7.28
CA GLU A 58 -5.54 -12.88 7.26
C GLU A 58 -4.42 -12.51 6.27
N ALA A 59 -3.31 -13.24 6.28
CA ALA A 59 -2.19 -13.05 5.36
C ALA A 59 -2.50 -13.45 3.91
N TYR A 60 -3.40 -14.42 3.72
CA TYR A 60 -3.85 -14.90 2.41
C TYR A 60 -5.30 -14.51 2.18
N THR A 61 -5.60 -13.22 2.27
CA THR A 61 -6.90 -12.73 1.84
C THR A 61 -6.88 -12.64 0.31
N PRO A 62 -7.50 -13.59 -0.44
CA PRO A 62 -7.50 -13.51 -1.90
C PRO A 62 -8.12 -12.19 -2.34
N ALA A 63 -7.65 -11.62 -3.45
CA ALA A 63 -8.25 -10.42 -4.05
C ALA A 63 -9.79 -10.47 -4.12
N ALA A 64 -10.37 -11.66 -4.24
CA ALA A 64 -11.80 -11.91 -4.19
C ALA A 64 -12.48 -11.63 -2.83
N SER A 65 -11.75 -11.62 -1.71
CA SER A 65 -12.32 -11.26 -0.40
C SER A 65 -12.18 -9.76 -0.11
N ILE A 66 -11.13 -9.11 -0.59
CA ILE A 66 -11.01 -7.65 -0.62
C ILE A 66 -12.18 -7.09 -1.45
N ALA A 67 -12.53 -7.73 -2.55
CA ALA A 67 -13.66 -7.35 -3.40
C ALA A 67 -15.02 -7.31 -2.68
N LYS A 68 -15.19 -7.98 -1.55
CA LYS A 68 -16.43 -7.99 -0.77
C LYS A 68 -16.48 -6.94 0.32
N GLN A 69 -15.37 -6.39 0.75
CA GLN A 69 -15.34 -5.41 1.83
C GLN A 69 -15.89 -4.07 1.34
N PRO A 70 -16.80 -3.43 2.10
CA PRO A 70 -17.34 -2.11 1.74
C PRO A 70 -16.30 -1.00 1.92
N ARG A 71 -15.25 -1.25 2.73
CA ARG A 71 -14.12 -0.35 2.98
C ARG A 71 -12.82 -1.15 3.01
N ILE A 72 -11.77 -0.60 2.41
CA ILE A 72 -10.43 -1.17 2.43
C ILE A 72 -9.42 -0.10 2.85
N ALA A 73 -8.41 -0.52 3.61
CA ALA A 73 -7.23 0.30 3.87
C ALA A 73 -6.25 0.14 2.71
N LEU A 74 -5.90 1.25 2.06
CA LEU A 74 -4.81 1.31 1.09
C LEU A 74 -3.47 1.44 1.79
N PHE A 75 -3.45 2.18 2.89
CA PHE A 75 -2.31 2.29 3.78
C PHE A 75 -2.78 2.41 5.24
N GLU A 76 -2.22 1.56 6.09
CA GLU A 76 -2.25 1.60 7.56
C GLU A 76 -1.06 0.77 8.04
N ASP A 77 0.02 1.40 8.51
CA ASP A 77 1.22 0.75 9.08
C ASP A 77 2.00 -0.24 8.17
N ASN A 78 1.61 -0.43 6.92
CA ASN A 78 2.15 -1.47 6.05
C ASN A 78 3.53 -1.10 5.48
N VAL A 79 4.56 -1.82 5.90
CA VAL A 79 5.95 -1.63 5.43
C VAL A 79 6.10 -1.95 3.94
N ASP A 80 5.47 -3.02 3.47
CA ASP A 80 5.57 -3.48 2.08
C ASP A 80 4.97 -2.45 1.11
N PHE A 81 3.98 -1.69 1.59
CA PHE A 81 3.40 -0.60 0.82
C PHE A 81 4.42 0.49 0.47
N VAL A 82 5.33 0.82 1.38
CA VAL A 82 6.38 1.83 1.14
C VAL A 82 7.28 1.41 -0.01
N GLU A 83 7.66 0.15 -0.08
CA GLU A 83 8.50 -0.38 -1.15
C GLU A 83 7.74 -0.45 -2.48
N ALA A 84 6.46 -0.86 -2.45
CA ALA A 84 5.60 -0.88 -3.63
C ALA A 84 5.30 0.54 -4.19
N LEU A 85 5.27 1.55 -3.31
CA LEU A 85 5.00 2.94 -3.67
C LEU A 85 6.21 3.59 -4.35
N LYS A 86 7.44 3.28 -3.93
CA LYS A 86 8.66 3.91 -4.43
C LYS A 86 8.94 3.60 -5.89
N GLU A 87 9.43 4.60 -6.61
CA GLU A 87 10.08 4.44 -7.90
C GLU A 87 11.48 5.03 -7.85
N GLY A 88 12.49 4.21 -8.08
CA GLY A 88 13.89 4.64 -8.06
C GLY A 88 14.32 5.23 -6.71
N ASN A 89 14.84 6.46 -6.71
CA ASN A 89 15.34 7.16 -5.52
C ASN A 89 14.25 7.98 -4.80
N GLY A 90 12.99 7.59 -4.88
CA GLY A 90 11.89 8.27 -4.20
C GLY A 90 12.11 8.34 -2.68
N SER A 91 11.85 9.50 -2.08
CA SER A 91 12.03 9.72 -0.64
C SER A 91 10.70 9.56 0.09
N VAL A 92 10.34 8.32 0.38
CA VAL A 92 9.22 7.95 1.24
C VAL A 92 9.69 6.93 2.29
N ARG A 93 9.24 7.07 3.52
CA ARG A 93 9.59 6.18 4.62
C ARG A 93 8.44 6.09 5.63
N LEU A 94 8.44 5.04 6.43
CA LEU A 94 7.60 4.99 7.62
C LEU A 94 8.17 5.92 8.70
N HIS A 95 7.26 6.57 9.42
CA HIS A 95 7.54 7.48 10.51
C HIS A 95 6.65 7.12 11.71
N THR A 96 7.27 6.82 12.84
CA THR A 96 6.59 6.26 14.03
C THR A 96 6.27 7.30 15.11
N GLU A 97 6.71 8.56 14.90
CA GLU A 97 6.48 9.61 15.89
C GLU A 97 5.17 10.35 15.60
N GLY A 98 4.16 10.13 16.44
CA GLY A 98 2.86 10.80 16.35
C GLY A 98 2.10 10.56 15.07
N PRO A 99 1.86 9.29 14.66
CA PRO A 99 0.96 8.97 13.55
C PRO A 99 -0.46 9.46 13.88
N TYR A 100 -1.31 9.54 12.86
CA TYR A 100 -2.73 9.84 13.04
C TYR A 100 -3.47 8.64 13.63
N SER A 101 -3.16 7.45 13.13
CA SER A 101 -3.68 6.16 13.62
C SER A 101 -2.58 5.10 13.58
N GLY A 102 -2.82 3.95 14.23
CA GLY A 102 -1.88 2.84 14.23
C GLY A 102 -0.53 3.17 14.87
N GLN A 103 0.55 2.65 14.27
CA GLN A 103 1.91 2.73 14.79
C GLN A 103 2.85 3.59 13.93
N ALA A 104 2.48 3.85 12.67
CA ALA A 104 3.33 4.59 11.73
C ALA A 104 2.53 5.33 10.67
N CYS A 105 3.09 6.40 10.13
CA CYS A 105 2.56 7.11 8.98
C CYS A 105 3.61 7.17 7.86
N LEU A 106 3.21 7.56 6.66
CA LEU A 106 4.12 7.85 5.55
C LEU A 106 4.73 9.23 5.74
N ALA A 107 6.06 9.33 5.75
CA ALA A 107 6.78 10.60 5.66
C ALA A 107 7.41 10.73 4.27
N VAL A 108 7.15 11.85 3.62
CA VAL A 108 7.58 12.16 2.26
C VAL A 108 8.34 13.47 2.24
N THR A 109 9.48 13.48 1.55
CA THR A 109 10.27 14.69 1.30
C THR A 109 10.71 14.75 -0.16
N PRO A 110 10.88 15.95 -0.77
CA PRO A 110 11.48 16.03 -2.12
C PRO A 110 12.95 15.56 -2.13
N PRO A 111 13.46 14.97 -3.23
CA PRO A 111 12.74 14.54 -4.41
C PRO A 111 11.87 13.30 -4.17
N GLN A 112 10.73 13.24 -4.83
CA GLN A 112 9.77 12.16 -4.67
C GLN A 112 9.40 11.59 -6.04
N ARG A 113 9.37 10.25 -6.12
CA ARG A 113 8.96 9.50 -7.30
C ARG A 113 8.17 8.29 -6.86
N PHE A 114 7.06 8.07 -7.53
CA PHE A 114 6.13 7.00 -7.18
C PHE A 114 5.72 6.22 -8.42
N SER A 115 5.45 4.93 -8.22
CA SER A 115 4.93 4.07 -9.27
C SER A 115 3.46 4.40 -9.55
N PRO A 116 3.06 4.58 -10.82
CA PRO A 116 1.65 4.71 -11.20
C PRO A 116 0.91 3.35 -11.14
N ARG A 117 1.64 2.26 -10.89
CA ARG A 117 1.11 0.91 -10.72
C ARG A 117 1.67 0.29 -9.45
N ILE A 118 0.85 0.24 -8.42
CA ILE A 118 1.12 -0.55 -7.22
C ILE A 118 0.63 -1.97 -7.51
N PRO A 119 1.40 -3.01 -7.16
CA PRO A 119 0.99 -4.40 -7.37
C PRO A 119 -0.42 -4.66 -6.82
N ASP A 120 -1.23 -5.38 -7.57
CA ASP A 120 -2.60 -5.77 -7.24
C ASP A 120 -3.62 -4.62 -7.09
N TRP A 121 -3.25 -3.39 -7.44
CA TRP A 121 -4.18 -2.26 -7.41
C TRP A 121 -4.92 -2.09 -8.73
N GLU A 122 -6.20 -2.47 -8.73
CA GLU A 122 -7.15 -2.27 -9.83
C GLU A 122 -8.53 -1.92 -9.25
N TYR A 123 -8.59 -0.83 -8.47
CA TYR A 123 -9.80 -0.42 -7.79
C TYR A 123 -10.68 0.45 -8.70
N ARG A 124 -11.82 -0.08 -9.11
CA ARG A 124 -12.78 0.66 -9.96
C ARG A 124 -13.52 1.70 -9.13
N ILE A 125 -13.48 2.93 -9.62
CA ILE A 125 -14.26 4.05 -9.06
C ILE A 125 -15.50 4.24 -9.92
N THR A 126 -16.69 4.16 -9.29
CA THR A 126 -17.98 4.19 -9.97
C THR A 126 -18.99 5.03 -9.19
N GLU A 127 -20.10 5.42 -9.85
CA GLU A 127 -21.17 6.16 -9.21
C GLU A 127 -21.89 5.37 -8.13
N ASN A 128 -22.25 4.13 -8.45
CA ASN A 128 -22.99 3.21 -7.60
C ASN A 128 -22.16 1.94 -7.40
N PRO A 129 -21.20 1.95 -6.45
CA PRO A 129 -20.24 0.88 -6.34
C PRO A 129 -20.86 -0.43 -5.85
N GLY A 130 -20.63 -1.49 -6.59
CA GLY A 130 -20.88 -2.87 -6.21
C GLY A 130 -19.72 -3.50 -5.44
N PRO A 131 -19.75 -4.82 -5.20
CA PRO A 131 -18.63 -5.55 -4.61
C PRO A 131 -17.34 -5.38 -5.41
N GLY A 132 -16.26 -4.89 -4.75
CA GLY A 132 -14.97 -4.61 -5.39
C GLY A 132 -14.85 -3.26 -6.08
N GLU A 133 -15.89 -2.45 -6.03
CA GLU A 133 -15.89 -1.09 -6.55
C GLU A 133 -15.99 -0.09 -5.39
N PHE A 134 -15.52 1.13 -5.61
CA PHE A 134 -15.47 2.17 -4.59
C PHE A 134 -15.89 3.53 -5.16
N ARG A 135 -16.16 4.46 -4.26
CA ARG A 135 -16.52 5.83 -4.63
C ARG A 135 -15.77 6.88 -3.82
N TYR A 136 -15.54 6.60 -2.55
CA TYR A 136 -14.98 7.57 -1.62
C TYR A 136 -13.55 7.21 -1.24
N LEU A 137 -12.73 8.25 -1.09
CA LEU A 137 -11.37 8.19 -0.57
C LEU A 137 -11.32 9.02 0.71
N ARG A 138 -10.79 8.45 1.78
CA ARG A 138 -10.46 9.16 3.03
C ARG A 138 -8.99 8.98 3.33
N PHE A 139 -8.36 10.06 3.80
CA PHE A 139 -6.98 10.02 4.27
C PHE A 139 -6.74 11.13 5.30
N ALA A 140 -5.76 10.93 6.16
CA ALA A 140 -5.22 11.95 7.04
C ALA A 140 -3.91 12.48 6.46
N TRP A 141 -3.68 13.78 6.54
CA TRP A 141 -2.44 14.40 6.15
C TRP A 141 -2.01 15.56 7.04
N LYS A 142 -0.70 15.84 7.04
CA LYS A 142 -0.08 16.91 7.80
C LYS A 142 1.14 17.42 7.05
N SER A 143 1.37 18.74 7.02
CA SER A 143 2.49 19.33 6.28
C SER A 143 3.38 20.17 7.17
N ARG A 144 4.67 19.97 7.06
CA ARG A 144 5.71 20.87 7.59
C ARG A 144 6.23 21.85 6.54
N GLY A 145 5.75 21.72 5.28
CA GLY A 145 6.09 22.55 4.13
C GLY A 145 5.04 23.60 3.81
N ALA A 146 5.18 24.24 2.64
CA ALA A 146 4.25 25.23 2.14
C ALA A 146 2.95 24.65 1.61
N GLY A 147 2.97 23.39 1.19
CA GLY A 147 1.81 22.68 0.67
C GLY A 147 1.95 21.16 0.77
N ILE A 148 0.86 20.51 0.47
CA ILE A 148 0.73 19.05 0.45
C ILE A 148 -0.24 18.65 -0.66
N MET A 149 0.04 17.55 -1.35
CA MET A 149 -0.81 17.05 -2.43
C MET A 149 -0.91 15.53 -2.38
N LEU A 150 -2.06 15.00 -2.75
CA LEU A 150 -2.25 13.58 -3.07
C LEU A 150 -2.69 13.47 -4.53
N GLU A 151 -1.90 12.77 -5.34
CA GLU A 151 -2.19 12.49 -6.74
C GLU A 151 -2.61 11.03 -6.89
N LEU A 152 -3.55 10.76 -7.80
CA LEU A 152 -4.11 9.43 -8.05
C LEU A 152 -3.78 9.01 -9.49
N ALA A 153 -3.14 7.87 -9.65
CA ALA A 153 -2.91 7.25 -10.96
C ALA A 153 -4.14 6.48 -11.42
N ALA A 154 -4.46 6.60 -12.69
CA ALA A 154 -5.54 5.85 -13.31
C ALA A 154 -5.01 5.04 -14.50
N GLU A 155 -5.48 3.80 -14.66
CA GLU A 155 -5.11 2.90 -15.76
C GLU A 155 -3.57 2.80 -15.93
N GLY A 156 -2.83 2.90 -14.82
CA GLY A 156 -1.37 2.85 -14.76
C GLY A 156 -0.64 4.09 -15.26
N LYS A 157 -1.28 5.25 -15.22
CA LYS A 157 -0.70 6.54 -15.66
C LYS A 157 -1.01 7.66 -14.68
N TRP A 158 -0.06 8.56 -14.50
CA TRP A 158 -0.29 9.83 -13.84
C TRP A 158 -1.07 10.77 -14.78
N PRO A 159 -1.94 11.65 -14.24
CA PRO A 159 -2.61 12.66 -15.04
C PRO A 159 -1.59 13.65 -15.62
N GLY A 160 -1.83 14.13 -16.85
CA GLY A 160 -1.01 15.17 -17.48
C GLY A 160 -0.99 16.46 -16.66
N ALA A 161 0.03 17.31 -16.85
CA ALA A 161 0.22 18.54 -16.06
C ALA A 161 -0.98 19.50 -16.15
N ASN A 162 -1.61 19.56 -17.31
CA ASN A 162 -2.74 20.47 -17.59
C ASN A 162 -4.11 19.80 -17.42
N GLU A 163 -4.15 18.53 -17.07
CA GLU A 163 -5.38 17.83 -16.78
C GLU A 163 -5.73 18.06 -15.31
N ALA A 164 -6.84 18.75 -15.03
CA ALA A 164 -7.32 19.06 -13.68
C ALA A 164 -7.89 17.84 -12.96
N VAL A 165 -7.29 16.69 -13.18
CA VAL A 165 -7.88 15.43 -12.79
C VAL A 165 -7.00 14.68 -11.83
N ARG A 166 -7.65 14.14 -10.81
CA ARG A 166 -7.13 13.18 -9.86
C ARG A 166 -5.97 13.70 -9.00
N ARG A 167 -6.02 15.00 -8.64
CA ARG A 167 -5.11 15.62 -7.67
C ARG A 167 -5.87 16.46 -6.66
N TYR A 168 -5.56 16.27 -5.39
CA TYR A 168 -6.03 17.10 -4.28
C TYR A 168 -4.85 17.76 -3.60
N TYR A 169 -4.98 19.04 -3.25
CA TYR A 169 -3.92 19.75 -2.55
C TYR A 169 -4.44 20.71 -1.49
N SER A 170 -3.60 21.03 -0.51
CA SER A 170 -3.80 22.11 0.46
C SER A 170 -2.56 22.97 0.59
N GLY A 171 -2.75 24.27 0.83
CA GLY A 171 -1.68 25.26 0.89
C GLY A 171 -1.25 25.73 -0.49
N GLN A 172 0.06 25.94 -0.67
CA GLN A 172 0.64 26.42 -1.93
C GLN A 172 0.92 25.24 -2.86
N ASN A 173 0.36 25.29 -4.06
CA ASN A 173 0.70 24.35 -5.12
C ASN A 173 1.94 24.86 -5.89
N THR A 174 3.11 24.35 -5.51
CA THR A 174 4.39 24.72 -6.14
C THR A 174 4.75 23.83 -7.33
N THR A 175 3.94 22.83 -7.67
CA THR A 175 4.19 21.93 -8.80
C THR A 175 3.82 22.55 -10.14
N GLY A 176 2.92 23.54 -10.14
CA GLY A 176 2.33 24.09 -11.34
C GLY A 176 1.31 23.18 -12.05
N TRP A 177 1.04 22.00 -11.47
CA TRP A 177 0.05 21.06 -12.02
C TRP A 177 -1.36 21.49 -11.64
N ALA A 178 -2.29 21.32 -12.56
CA ALA A 178 -3.71 21.50 -12.27
C ALA A 178 -4.15 20.49 -11.21
N ALA A 179 -4.79 20.99 -10.14
CA ALA A 179 -5.21 20.20 -9.00
C ALA A 179 -6.41 20.85 -8.30
N ARG A 180 -7.20 20.03 -7.58
CA ARG A 180 -8.34 20.48 -6.80
C ARG A 180 -7.88 20.92 -5.41
N GLN A 181 -8.17 22.16 -5.07
CA GLN A 181 -7.84 22.69 -3.74
C GLN A 181 -8.82 22.18 -2.69
N VAL A 182 -8.31 21.61 -1.62
CA VAL A 182 -9.07 21.17 -0.43
C VAL A 182 -9.15 22.31 0.60
N ALA A 183 -8.00 22.95 0.88
CA ALA A 183 -7.92 24.06 1.80
C ALA A 183 -6.86 25.09 1.34
N ALA A 184 -7.09 26.37 1.69
CA ALA A 184 -6.18 27.45 1.35
C ALA A 184 -4.82 27.34 2.06
N GLU A 185 -4.79 26.78 3.26
CA GLU A 185 -3.59 26.59 4.07
C GLU A 185 -3.19 25.13 4.16
N ALA A 186 -1.89 24.88 4.20
CA ALA A 186 -1.35 23.55 4.47
C ALA A 186 -1.60 23.19 5.94
N PRO A 187 -2.16 22.01 6.25
CA PRO A 187 -2.47 21.62 7.62
C PRO A 187 -1.20 21.41 8.43
N ARG A 188 -1.07 22.13 9.55
CA ARG A 188 0.06 22.00 10.48
C ARG A 188 -0.12 20.86 11.48
N ASP A 189 -1.36 20.48 11.71
CA ASP A 189 -1.76 19.31 12.46
C ASP A 189 -2.52 18.33 11.57
N TRP A 190 -2.78 17.13 12.08
CA TRP A 190 -3.51 16.12 11.32
C TRP A 190 -4.89 16.62 10.90
N ALA A 191 -5.13 16.64 9.60
CA ALA A 191 -6.41 16.95 9.01
C ALA A 191 -6.90 15.75 8.20
N VAL A 192 -8.14 15.35 8.44
CA VAL A 192 -8.80 14.28 7.68
C VAL A 192 -9.53 14.88 6.49
N VAL A 193 -9.29 14.29 5.33
CA VAL A 193 -9.93 14.66 4.06
C VAL A 193 -10.77 13.48 3.58
N THR A 194 -12.00 13.75 3.19
CA THR A 194 -12.88 12.78 2.54
C THR A 194 -13.33 13.33 1.18
N CYS A 195 -13.08 12.55 0.14
CA CYS A 195 -13.34 12.93 -1.25
C CYS A 195 -14.35 11.99 -1.89
N ASP A 196 -15.27 12.51 -2.69
CA ASP A 196 -16.11 11.74 -3.58
C ASP A 196 -15.43 11.66 -4.95
N LEU A 197 -14.67 10.59 -5.16
CA LEU A 197 -13.83 10.43 -6.35
C LEU A 197 -14.65 10.44 -7.64
N TRP A 198 -15.81 9.79 -7.62
CA TRP A 198 -16.69 9.76 -8.80
C TRP A 198 -17.23 11.13 -9.14
N LYS A 199 -17.73 11.85 -8.14
CA LYS A 199 -18.24 13.22 -8.33
C LYS A 199 -17.17 14.18 -8.82
N ASP A 200 -15.96 14.02 -8.34
CA ASP A 200 -14.83 14.92 -8.63
C ASP A 200 -14.17 14.60 -9.98
N PHE A 201 -14.11 13.32 -10.39
CA PHE A 201 -13.29 12.87 -11.52
C PHE A 201 -13.99 11.92 -12.49
N GLY A 202 -15.22 11.50 -12.22
CA GLY A 202 -15.91 10.45 -12.98
C GLY A 202 -15.42 9.04 -12.66
N GLY A 203 -15.77 8.10 -13.52
CA GLY A 203 -15.32 6.70 -13.39
C GLY A 203 -13.90 6.49 -13.89
N PHE A 204 -13.08 5.75 -13.11
CA PHE A 204 -11.72 5.35 -13.51
C PHE A 204 -11.28 4.12 -12.68
N THR A 205 -10.15 3.51 -13.08
CA THR A 205 -9.50 2.46 -12.29
C THR A 205 -8.28 3.03 -11.59
N LEU A 206 -8.33 3.12 -10.25
CA LEU A 206 -7.21 3.56 -9.43
C LEU A 206 -6.13 2.48 -9.39
N THR A 207 -4.91 2.84 -9.78
CA THR A 207 -3.77 1.92 -9.86
C THR A 207 -2.56 2.36 -9.05
N GLY A 208 -2.57 3.59 -8.52
CA GLY A 208 -1.47 4.10 -7.71
C GLY A 208 -1.81 5.44 -7.06
N ILE A 209 -1.02 5.82 -6.07
CA ILE A 209 -1.10 7.12 -5.40
C ILE A 209 0.28 7.76 -5.29
N ALA A 210 0.33 9.10 -5.29
CA ALA A 210 1.54 9.86 -5.06
C ALA A 210 1.32 10.87 -3.92
N PRO A 211 1.66 10.50 -2.68
CA PRO A 211 1.72 11.44 -1.56
C PRO A 211 2.87 12.43 -1.80
N THR A 212 2.56 13.72 -1.92
CA THR A 212 3.49 14.73 -2.43
C THR A 212 3.68 15.85 -1.42
N ALA A 213 4.93 16.11 -1.06
CA ALA A 213 5.35 17.22 -0.21
C ALA A 213 5.80 18.42 -1.04
N MET A 214 5.40 19.61 -0.64
CA MET A 214 5.77 20.87 -1.30
C MET A 214 6.42 21.84 -0.30
N GLY A 215 7.74 22.04 -0.48
CA GLY A 215 8.52 22.96 0.35
C GLY A 215 8.83 22.47 1.76
N GLY A 216 8.85 21.17 2.01
CA GLY A 216 9.15 20.57 3.32
C GLY A 216 8.72 19.12 3.38
N GLU A 217 8.70 18.54 4.58
CA GLU A 217 8.19 17.19 4.82
C GLU A 217 6.65 17.21 4.88
N ALA A 218 6.03 16.19 4.33
CA ALA A 218 4.60 15.91 4.47
C ALA A 218 4.38 14.51 5.03
N LEU A 219 3.35 14.39 5.87
CA LEU A 219 2.94 13.13 6.48
C LEU A 219 1.56 12.75 5.95
N PHE A 220 1.39 11.46 5.66
CA PHE A 220 0.12 10.87 5.22
C PHE A 220 -0.16 9.62 6.05
N ASP A 221 -1.44 9.41 6.35
CA ASP A 221 -1.84 8.29 7.19
C ASP A 221 -3.26 7.86 6.88
N ARG A 222 -3.61 6.62 7.24
CA ARG A 222 -4.94 6.06 7.16
C ARG A 222 -5.62 6.36 5.82
N ILE A 223 -5.04 5.85 4.74
CA ILE A 223 -5.58 6.03 3.39
C ILE A 223 -6.55 4.90 3.12
N GLU A 224 -7.82 5.22 2.92
CA GLU A 224 -8.92 4.25 2.81
C GLU A 224 -9.79 4.54 1.59
N LEU A 225 -10.24 3.47 0.91
CA LEU A 225 -11.33 3.52 -0.06
C LEU A 225 -12.60 2.96 0.55
N SER A 226 -13.76 3.52 0.21
CA SER A 226 -15.06 2.96 0.60
C SER A 226 -16.13 3.11 -0.48
N ARG A 227 -17.17 2.31 -0.35
CA ARG A 227 -18.37 2.39 -1.20
C ARG A 227 -19.26 3.53 -0.81
N SER A 228 -19.44 3.76 0.48
CA SER A 228 -20.32 4.80 1.04
C SER A 228 -19.61 5.62 2.11
N LEU A 229 -20.18 6.76 2.45
CA LEU A 229 -19.72 7.56 3.60
C LEU A 229 -19.98 6.85 4.92
N GLU A 230 -21.09 6.10 5.01
CA GLU A 230 -21.47 5.34 6.21
C GLU A 230 -20.44 4.26 6.55
N ASP A 231 -19.85 3.61 5.52
CA ASP A 231 -18.81 2.62 5.73
C ASP A 231 -17.52 3.24 6.32
N LEU A 232 -17.26 4.53 6.03
CA LEU A 232 -16.12 5.25 6.60
C LEU A 232 -16.33 5.63 8.08
N GLU A 233 -17.58 5.79 8.53
CA GLU A 233 -17.89 6.15 9.92
C GLU A 233 -17.92 4.94 10.86
N GLN A 234 -18.02 3.74 10.32
CA GLN A 234 -17.95 2.53 11.13
C GLN A 234 -16.56 2.40 11.74
N PRO A 235 -16.43 2.04 13.04
CA PRO A 235 -15.12 1.76 13.61
C PRO A 235 -14.44 0.68 12.78
N SER A 236 -13.17 0.89 12.47
CA SER A 236 -12.35 -0.16 11.85
C SER A 236 -12.48 -1.37 12.76
N GLY A 237 -13.04 -2.45 12.25
CA GLY A 237 -13.22 -3.66 13.05
C GLY A 237 -11.87 -4.11 13.54
N GLY A 238 -11.50 -3.68 14.74
CA GLY A 238 -10.36 -4.17 15.47
C GLY A 238 -10.66 -5.64 15.81
N ARG A 239 -9.92 -6.54 15.26
CA ARG A 239 -9.74 -7.88 15.78
C ARG A 239 -8.35 -8.01 16.34
#